data_6be7f3615862513169089cfd90135818
#
_entry.id   6be7f3615862513169089cfd90135818
#
_cell.length_a   1.000
_cell.length_b   1.000
_cell.length_c   1.000
_cell.angle_alpha   90.00
_cell.angle_beta   90.00
_cell.angle_gamma   90.00
#
_symmetry.space_group_name_H-M   'P 1'
#
loop_
_entity.id
_entity.type
_entity.pdbx_description
1 polymer ?
#
loop_
_entity_poly.entity_id
_entity_poly.type
_entity_poly.pdbx_seq_one_letter_code
_entity_poly.pdbx_strand_id
1 'polypeptide(L)'
;TYNGDHMSMYGVNAGVPKTLVKYLVQWVAKNGVDEESKATLLDIVDTPISPELIPADENGDIKQKTEDLVGPYELHDFFLYYFLRFGFRPSKIYYLANIAFGGVYDEETIKKWLSTFFRRFFNQQFKRSCLPDGPKVGSISISPRGDWRMPSDASFAMWLKEIENL
;
A
#
# COMPACT_ATOMS: atom_id res chain seq x y z
N THR A 1 16.79 -0.84 4.85
CA THR A 1 17.51 -0.03 5.41
C THR A 1 17.01 1.37 5.61
N TYR A 2 17.48 1.97 6.68
CA TYR A 2 16.97 3.25 7.15
C TYR A 2 17.16 4.39 6.15
N ASN A 3 18.23 4.33 5.38
CA ASN A 3 18.60 5.36 4.41
C ASN A 3 18.41 4.94 2.94
N GLY A 4 17.63 3.91 2.66
CA GLY A 4 17.33 3.50 1.30
C GLY A 4 16.43 4.51 0.57
N ASP A 5 15.20 4.14 0.31
CA ASP A 5 14.21 4.96 -0.41
C ASP A 5 13.89 6.31 0.26
N HIS A 6 14.26 6.47 1.54
CA HIS A 6 14.06 7.70 2.30
C HIS A 6 15.11 8.77 2.05
N MET A 7 16.16 8.47 1.30
CA MET A 7 17.22 9.44 0.97
C MET A 7 16.85 10.41 -0.16
N SER A 8 15.63 10.44 -0.60
CA SER A 8 15.16 11.46 -1.55
C SER A 8 14.88 12.79 -0.83
N MET A 9 15.19 13.88 -1.51
CA MET A 9 14.92 15.22 -0.98
C MET A 9 13.44 15.59 -1.03
N TYR A 10 12.69 14.96 -1.94
CA TYR A 10 11.28 15.23 -2.16
C TYR A 10 10.55 14.02 -2.73
N GLY A 11 9.46 13.59 -2.10
CA GLY A 11 8.66 12.42 -2.48
C GLY A 11 7.42 12.79 -3.28
N VAL A 12 7.55 12.94 -4.60
CA VAL A 12 6.44 13.40 -5.47
C VAL A 12 5.19 12.51 -5.44
N ASN A 13 5.37 11.23 -5.21
CA ASN A 13 4.29 10.22 -5.20
C ASN A 13 4.05 9.56 -3.83
N ALA A 14 4.65 10.10 -2.77
CA ALA A 14 4.54 9.51 -1.43
C ALA A 14 3.08 9.41 -0.92
N GLY A 15 2.19 10.26 -1.42
CA GLY A 15 0.76 10.25 -1.09
C GLY A 15 -0.12 9.49 -2.08
N VAL A 16 0.45 8.77 -3.05
CA VAL A 16 -0.30 8.04 -4.09
C VAL A 16 -0.28 6.55 -3.79
N PRO A 17 -1.45 5.89 -3.60
CA PRO A 17 -1.53 4.45 -3.37
C PRO A 17 -0.97 3.63 -4.54
N LYS A 18 -0.49 2.42 -4.26
CA LYS A 18 0.15 1.55 -5.26
C LYS A 18 -0.76 1.21 -6.44
N THR A 19 -2.03 0.89 -6.18
CA THR A 19 -3.00 0.60 -7.25
C THR A 19 -3.27 1.83 -8.10
N LEU A 20 -3.35 3.02 -7.51
CA LEU A 20 -3.53 4.25 -8.26
C LEU A 20 -2.31 4.59 -9.13
N VAL A 21 -1.08 4.37 -8.65
CA VAL A 21 0.14 4.53 -9.47
C VAL A 21 0.06 3.63 -10.70
N LYS A 22 -0.32 2.36 -10.53
CA LYS A 22 -0.48 1.40 -11.63
C LYS A 22 -1.47 1.92 -12.69
N TYR A 23 -2.64 2.38 -12.27
CA TYR A 23 -3.64 2.94 -13.19
C TYR A 23 -3.18 4.23 -13.88
N LEU A 24 -2.47 5.10 -13.18
CA LEU A 24 -1.92 6.32 -13.77
C LEU A 24 -0.88 6.01 -14.85
N VAL A 25 0.03 5.06 -14.60
CA VAL A 25 1.02 4.64 -15.60
C VAL A 25 0.34 4.01 -16.81
N GLN A 26 -0.67 3.16 -16.61
CA GLN A 26 -1.47 2.59 -17.69
C GLN A 26 -2.18 3.66 -18.51
N TRP A 27 -2.72 4.69 -17.86
CA TRP A 27 -3.39 5.78 -18.56
C TRP A 27 -2.40 6.58 -19.41
N VAL A 28 -1.23 6.91 -18.87
CA VAL A 28 -0.16 7.62 -19.60
C VAL A 28 0.31 6.79 -20.79
N ALA A 29 0.52 5.49 -20.61
CA ALA A 29 0.91 4.57 -21.68
C ALA A 29 -0.08 4.56 -22.85
N LYS A 30 -1.39 4.70 -22.55
CA LYS A 30 -2.45 4.67 -23.57
C LYS A 30 -2.72 6.02 -24.24
N ASN A 31 -2.41 7.15 -23.58
CA ASN A 31 -2.88 8.45 -23.99
C ASN A 31 -1.80 9.53 -24.10
N GLY A 32 -0.59 9.31 -23.57
CA GLY A 32 0.37 10.38 -23.37
C GLY A 32 1.76 10.16 -24.01
N VAL A 33 1.99 9.02 -24.69
CA VAL A 33 3.33 8.65 -25.21
C VAL A 33 3.24 7.97 -26.57
N ASP A 34 4.41 7.84 -27.25
CA ASP A 34 4.56 7.06 -28.47
C ASP A 34 4.49 5.53 -28.21
N GLU A 35 4.41 4.72 -29.27
CA GLU A 35 4.23 3.27 -29.17
C GLU A 35 5.42 2.55 -28.50
N GLU A 36 6.65 3.03 -28.65
CA GLU A 36 7.82 2.44 -28.01
C GLU A 36 7.80 2.66 -26.49
N SER A 37 7.55 3.90 -26.07
CA SER A 37 7.39 4.25 -24.66
C SER A 37 6.19 3.55 -24.02
N LYS A 38 5.10 3.38 -24.77
CA LYS A 38 3.91 2.66 -24.33
C LYS A 38 4.22 1.20 -23.98
N ALA A 39 4.95 0.49 -24.86
CA ALA A 39 5.32 -0.89 -24.61
C ALA A 39 6.16 -1.02 -23.32
N THR A 40 7.14 -0.15 -23.15
CA THR A 40 7.98 -0.09 -21.95
C THR A 40 7.18 0.19 -20.68
N LEU A 41 6.25 1.16 -20.71
CA LEU A 41 5.42 1.49 -19.55
C LEU A 41 4.48 0.35 -19.15
N LEU A 42 3.92 -0.37 -20.12
CA LEU A 42 3.07 -1.53 -19.85
C LEU A 42 3.87 -2.69 -19.27
N ASP A 43 5.08 -2.95 -19.75
CA ASP A 43 5.99 -3.94 -19.19
C ASP A 43 6.34 -3.63 -17.72
N ILE A 44 6.61 -2.35 -17.40
CA ILE A 44 6.82 -1.90 -16.01
C ILE A 44 5.60 -2.17 -15.14
N VAL A 45 4.39 -1.91 -15.65
CA VAL A 45 3.13 -2.15 -14.94
C VAL A 45 2.93 -3.63 -14.61
N ASP A 46 3.34 -4.51 -15.51
CA ASP A 46 3.17 -5.97 -15.37
C ASP A 46 4.31 -6.62 -14.58
N THR A 47 5.40 -5.89 -14.32
CA THR A 47 6.51 -6.37 -13.49
C THR A 47 6.06 -6.52 -12.03
N PRO A 48 6.21 -7.70 -11.41
CA PRO A 48 5.87 -7.91 -10.01
C PRO A 48 6.68 -7.02 -9.06
N ILE A 49 6.02 -6.43 -8.08
CA ILE A 49 6.70 -5.62 -7.05
C ILE A 49 7.47 -6.55 -6.11
N SER A 50 8.78 -6.35 -6.04
CA SER A 50 9.69 -7.12 -5.17
C SER A 50 10.55 -6.19 -4.31
N PRO A 51 11.12 -6.68 -3.18
CA PRO A 51 12.12 -5.94 -2.45
C PRO A 51 13.42 -5.84 -3.26
N GLU A 52 13.86 -4.63 -3.59
CA GLU A 52 15.03 -4.36 -4.45
C GLU A 52 16.36 -4.92 -3.91
N LEU A 53 16.44 -5.13 -2.58
CA LEU A 53 17.66 -5.59 -1.91
C LEU A 53 17.77 -7.11 -1.78
N ILE A 54 16.78 -7.88 -2.25
CA ILE A 54 16.85 -9.32 -2.28
C ILE A 54 17.36 -9.73 -3.67
N PRO A 55 18.54 -10.38 -3.75
CA PRO A 55 19.04 -10.86 -5.03
C PRO A 55 18.05 -11.81 -5.72
N ALA A 56 17.99 -11.75 -7.04
CA ALA A 56 17.29 -12.73 -7.84
C ALA A 56 17.83 -14.15 -7.55
N ASP A 57 17.07 -15.18 -7.90
CA ASP A 57 17.54 -16.56 -7.81
C ASP A 57 18.61 -16.86 -8.90
N GLU A 58 19.07 -18.10 -8.92
CA GLU A 58 20.11 -18.52 -9.87
C GLU A 58 19.68 -18.42 -11.35
N ASN A 59 18.37 -18.33 -11.61
CA ASN A 59 17.79 -18.20 -12.95
C ASN A 59 17.47 -16.74 -13.30
N GLY A 60 17.69 -15.79 -12.39
CA GLY A 60 17.36 -14.38 -12.57
C GLY A 60 15.90 -14.03 -12.20
N ASP A 61 15.14 -14.97 -11.62
CA ASP A 61 13.75 -14.77 -11.27
C ASP A 61 13.59 -14.05 -9.91
N ILE A 62 12.47 -13.34 -9.76
CA ILE A 62 12.12 -12.64 -8.52
C ILE A 62 11.83 -13.66 -7.42
N LYS A 63 12.76 -13.78 -6.48
CA LYS A 63 12.72 -14.75 -5.38
C LYS A 63 11.58 -14.51 -4.39
N GLN A 64 11.12 -13.27 -4.24
CA GLN A 64 10.09 -12.91 -3.28
C GLN A 64 9.21 -11.77 -3.81
N LYS A 65 7.92 -12.02 -3.94
CA LYS A 65 6.94 -10.97 -4.24
C LYS A 65 6.50 -10.30 -2.94
N THR A 66 6.41 -8.98 -2.95
CA THR A 66 5.98 -8.23 -1.75
C THR A 66 4.55 -8.59 -1.35
N GLU A 67 3.66 -8.85 -2.32
CA GLU A 67 2.28 -9.24 -2.05
C GLU A 67 2.13 -10.58 -1.33
N ASP A 68 3.08 -11.51 -1.47
CA ASP A 68 3.07 -12.78 -0.73
C ASP A 68 3.19 -12.56 0.79
N LEU A 69 3.84 -11.47 1.19
CA LEU A 69 4.05 -11.11 2.60
C LEU A 69 3.03 -10.15 3.17
N VAL A 70 2.53 -9.24 2.35
CA VAL A 70 1.66 -8.15 2.83
C VAL A 70 0.21 -8.34 2.37
N GLY A 71 -0.02 -9.15 1.35
CA GLY A 71 -1.31 -9.32 0.69
C GLY A 71 -1.50 -8.42 -0.52
N PRO A 72 -2.59 -8.62 -1.25
CA PRO A 72 -2.92 -7.85 -2.44
C PRO A 72 -2.98 -6.34 -2.16
N TYR A 73 -2.29 -5.55 -2.98
CA TYR A 73 -2.26 -4.09 -2.79
C TYR A 73 -3.64 -3.45 -2.90
N GLU A 74 -4.55 -4.00 -3.71
CA GLU A 74 -5.90 -3.47 -3.83
C GLU A 74 -6.70 -3.57 -2.52
N LEU A 75 -6.52 -4.64 -1.74
CA LEU A 75 -7.10 -4.75 -0.41
C LEU A 75 -6.49 -3.73 0.56
N HIS A 76 -5.16 -3.57 0.54
CA HIS A 76 -4.47 -2.60 1.38
C HIS A 76 -4.87 -1.17 1.08
N ASP A 77 -4.96 -0.80 -0.19
CA ASP A 77 -5.35 0.55 -0.61
C ASP A 77 -6.82 0.82 -0.25
N PHE A 78 -7.70 -0.18 -0.35
CA PHE A 78 -9.08 -0.12 0.11
C PHE A 78 -9.16 0.12 1.63
N PHE A 79 -8.43 -0.68 2.42
CA PHE A 79 -8.41 -0.54 3.87
C PHE A 79 -7.85 0.82 4.28
N LEU A 80 -6.75 1.24 3.65
CA LEU A 80 -6.11 2.53 3.90
C LEU A 80 -7.06 3.70 3.62
N TYR A 81 -7.78 3.66 2.50
CA TYR A 81 -8.73 4.69 2.11
C TYR A 81 -9.84 4.87 3.15
N TYR A 82 -10.50 3.77 3.51
CA TYR A 82 -11.61 3.84 4.46
C TYR A 82 -11.15 4.16 5.89
N PHE A 83 -10.00 3.68 6.28
CA PHE A 83 -9.44 3.97 7.59
C PHE A 83 -9.01 5.44 7.70
N LEU A 84 -8.21 5.93 6.76
CA LEU A 84 -7.68 7.30 6.83
C LEU A 84 -8.74 8.36 6.50
N ARG A 85 -9.48 8.15 5.41
CA ARG A 85 -10.40 9.17 4.90
C ARG A 85 -11.66 9.32 5.75
N PHE A 86 -12.14 8.21 6.31
CA PHE A 86 -13.41 8.18 7.03
C PHE A 86 -13.29 7.78 8.50
N GLY A 87 -12.13 7.32 8.95
CA GLY A 87 -11.95 6.84 10.31
C GLY A 87 -12.78 5.60 10.63
N PHE A 88 -13.06 4.74 9.63
CA PHE A 88 -13.89 3.57 9.87
C PHE A 88 -13.15 2.52 10.70
N ARG A 89 -13.92 1.87 11.57
CA ARG A 89 -13.46 0.77 12.41
C ARG A 89 -13.24 -0.51 11.57
N PRO A 90 -12.42 -1.45 12.05
CA PRO A 90 -12.15 -2.70 11.35
C PRO A 90 -13.40 -3.47 10.90
N SER A 91 -14.41 -3.60 11.77
CA SER A 91 -15.66 -4.29 11.44
C SER A 91 -16.40 -3.67 10.25
N LYS A 92 -16.43 -2.34 10.17
CA LYS A 92 -17.06 -1.66 9.03
C LYS A 92 -16.24 -1.78 7.76
N ILE A 93 -14.90 -1.71 7.86
CA ILE A 93 -14.01 -1.91 6.70
C ILE A 93 -14.15 -3.33 6.17
N TYR A 94 -14.16 -4.33 7.07
CA TYR A 94 -14.37 -5.73 6.71
C TYR A 94 -15.69 -5.95 5.97
N TYR A 95 -16.79 -5.44 6.52
CA TYR A 95 -18.11 -5.51 5.88
C TYR A 95 -18.11 -4.91 4.45
N LEU A 96 -17.55 -3.71 4.30
CA LEU A 96 -17.46 -3.06 3.00
C LEU A 96 -16.55 -3.80 2.02
N ALA A 97 -15.43 -4.37 2.50
CA ALA A 97 -14.51 -5.15 1.69
C ALA A 97 -15.16 -6.44 1.17
N ASN A 98 -15.95 -7.14 2.00
CA ASN A 98 -16.70 -8.32 1.58
C ASN A 98 -17.73 -8.00 0.47
N ILE A 99 -18.34 -6.81 0.50
CA ILE A 99 -19.22 -6.36 -0.57
C ILE A 99 -18.41 -6.03 -1.84
N ALA A 100 -17.32 -5.27 -1.69
CA ALA A 100 -16.55 -4.77 -2.83
C ALA A 100 -15.76 -5.86 -3.55
N PHE A 101 -15.26 -6.85 -2.83
CA PHE A 101 -14.42 -7.92 -3.35
C PHE A 101 -15.10 -9.30 -3.31
N GLY A 102 -16.41 -9.36 -3.08
CA GLY A 102 -17.17 -10.59 -3.10
C GLY A 102 -17.01 -11.32 -4.44
N GLY A 103 -16.62 -12.60 -4.39
CA GLY A 103 -16.31 -13.39 -5.58
C GLY A 103 -14.86 -13.30 -6.07
N VAL A 104 -14.05 -12.37 -5.55
CA VAL A 104 -12.59 -12.28 -5.80
C VAL A 104 -11.81 -12.88 -4.64
N TYR A 105 -12.16 -12.49 -3.42
CA TYR A 105 -11.56 -12.98 -2.18
C TYR A 105 -12.63 -13.53 -1.26
N ASP A 106 -12.31 -14.62 -0.55
CA ASP A 106 -13.16 -15.13 0.52
C ASP A 106 -13.02 -14.30 1.80
N GLU A 107 -13.99 -14.45 2.69
CA GLU A 107 -14.07 -13.71 3.94
C GLU A 107 -12.84 -13.90 4.85
N GLU A 108 -12.30 -15.11 4.90
CA GLU A 108 -11.12 -15.44 5.71
C GLU A 108 -9.86 -14.75 5.15
N THR A 109 -9.72 -14.69 3.84
CA THR A 109 -8.64 -13.98 3.16
C THR A 109 -8.72 -12.47 3.46
N ILE A 110 -9.89 -11.87 3.37
CA ILE A 110 -10.11 -10.45 3.68
C ILE A 110 -9.78 -10.18 5.16
N LYS A 111 -10.26 -11.01 6.09
CA LYS A 111 -9.99 -10.92 7.53
C LYS A 111 -8.50 -11.03 7.84
N LYS A 112 -7.80 -12.00 7.24
CA LYS A 112 -6.35 -12.19 7.36
C LYS A 112 -5.58 -10.94 6.95
N TRP A 113 -5.88 -10.37 5.79
CA TRP A 113 -5.16 -9.21 5.29
C TRP A 113 -5.54 -7.92 6.00
N LEU A 114 -6.75 -7.78 6.48
CA LEU A 114 -7.16 -6.66 7.34
C LEU A 114 -6.37 -6.68 8.68
N SER A 115 -6.21 -7.85 9.29
CA SER A 115 -5.37 -8.02 10.49
C SER A 115 -3.91 -7.65 10.22
N THR A 116 -3.37 -8.13 9.10
CA THR A 116 -2.02 -7.80 8.65
C THR A 116 -1.86 -6.29 8.39
N PHE A 117 -2.84 -5.67 7.74
CA PHE A 117 -2.86 -4.23 7.49
C PHE A 117 -2.75 -3.42 8.80
N PHE A 118 -3.62 -3.64 9.77
CA PHE A 118 -3.59 -2.87 11.02
C PHE A 118 -2.30 -3.07 11.79
N ARG A 119 -1.82 -4.32 11.92
CA ARG A 119 -0.54 -4.62 12.57
C ARG A 119 0.61 -3.86 11.92
N ARG A 120 0.72 -3.93 10.60
CA ARG A 120 1.78 -3.25 9.86
C ARG A 120 1.62 -1.74 9.85
N PHE A 121 0.41 -1.23 9.70
CA PHE A 121 0.14 0.20 9.70
C PHE A 121 0.67 0.89 10.96
N PHE A 122 0.40 0.33 12.13
CA PHE A 122 0.90 0.87 13.39
C PHE A 122 2.40 0.64 13.55
N ASN A 123 2.89 -0.57 13.35
CA ASN A 123 4.29 -0.91 13.54
C ASN A 123 5.25 -0.18 12.58
N GLN A 124 4.77 0.32 11.45
CA GLN A 124 5.57 1.03 10.47
C GLN A 124 5.52 2.56 10.61
N GLN A 125 5.00 3.10 11.70
CA GLN A 125 4.96 4.54 11.92
C GLN A 125 6.36 5.16 11.92
N PHE A 126 7.36 4.50 12.48
CA PHE A 126 8.74 4.98 12.45
C PHE A 126 9.28 5.20 11.04
N LYS A 127 8.88 4.35 10.06
CA LYS A 127 9.25 4.53 8.64
C LYS A 127 8.59 5.77 8.06
N ARG A 128 7.32 6.02 8.39
CA ARG A 128 6.63 7.24 7.93
C ARG A 128 7.24 8.50 8.48
N SER A 129 7.80 8.45 9.69
CA SER A 129 8.52 9.58 10.30
C SER A 129 9.78 9.98 9.53
N CYS A 130 10.34 9.07 8.74
CA CYS A 130 11.53 9.30 7.91
C CYS A 130 11.20 9.69 6.46
N LEU A 131 9.93 9.74 6.07
CA LEU A 131 9.55 10.13 4.71
C LEU A 131 10.01 11.56 4.40
N PRO A 132 10.51 11.84 3.18
CA PRO A 132 10.80 13.19 2.74
C PRO A 132 9.51 14.01 2.61
N ASP A 133 9.65 15.31 2.46
CA ASP A 133 8.54 16.16 2.09
C ASP A 133 8.00 15.81 0.71
N GLY A 134 6.73 16.04 0.48
CA GLY A 134 6.07 15.75 -0.78
C GLY A 134 4.71 16.44 -0.88
N PRO A 135 4.11 16.49 -2.06
CA PRO A 135 2.80 17.11 -2.24
C PRO A 135 1.72 16.24 -1.61
N LYS A 136 0.69 16.86 -1.10
CA LYS A 136 -0.54 16.20 -0.72
C LYS A 136 -1.42 16.01 -1.96
N VAL A 137 -1.37 14.85 -2.58
CA VAL A 137 -2.14 14.56 -3.80
C VAL A 137 -3.61 14.28 -3.50
N GLY A 138 -3.88 13.50 -2.47
CA GLY A 138 -5.24 13.15 -2.03
C GLY A 138 -5.79 14.09 -0.97
N SER A 139 -7.00 13.79 -0.49
CA SER A 139 -7.66 14.55 0.58
C SER A 139 -7.03 14.33 1.96
N ILE A 140 -6.26 13.26 2.15
CA ILE A 140 -5.52 12.94 3.37
C ILE A 140 -4.15 12.36 3.04
N SER A 141 -3.15 12.66 3.86
CA SER A 141 -1.77 12.17 3.70
C SER A 141 -1.35 11.35 4.91
N ILE A 142 -0.56 10.29 4.68
CA ILE A 142 0.04 9.50 5.76
C ILE A 142 1.29 10.15 6.37
N SER A 143 1.71 11.30 5.88
CA SER A 143 2.87 12.01 6.41
C SER A 143 2.62 12.53 7.84
N PRO A 144 3.54 12.27 8.80
CA PRO A 144 3.43 12.82 10.16
C PRO A 144 3.59 14.34 10.21
N ARG A 145 4.16 14.94 9.16
CA ARG A 145 4.25 16.40 9.02
C ARG A 145 2.96 17.05 8.53
N GLY A 146 2.01 16.22 8.10
CA GLY A 146 0.69 16.63 7.63
C GLY A 146 -0.43 16.05 8.51
N ASP A 147 -1.20 15.14 7.93
CA ASP A 147 -2.47 14.67 8.51
C ASP A 147 -2.30 13.53 9.53
N TRP A 148 -1.26 12.68 9.41
CA TRP A 148 -1.17 11.47 10.22
C TRP A 148 -0.07 11.56 11.28
N ARG A 149 -0.36 12.25 12.37
CA ARG A 149 0.52 12.35 13.53
C ARG A 149 0.16 11.26 14.53
N MET A 150 1.05 10.29 14.70
CA MET A 150 0.86 9.17 15.62
C MET A 150 2.20 8.81 16.28
N PRO A 151 2.23 8.44 17.57
CA PRO A 151 3.43 7.89 18.19
C PRO A 151 3.91 6.62 17.48
N SER A 152 5.22 6.40 17.42
CA SER A 152 5.81 5.20 16.78
C SER A 152 5.53 3.91 17.55
N ASP A 153 5.16 4.02 18.81
CA ASP A 153 4.83 2.93 19.73
C ASP A 153 3.32 2.80 20.00
N ALA A 154 2.47 3.45 19.19
CA ALA A 154 1.03 3.34 19.32
C ALA A 154 0.55 1.89 19.19
N SER A 155 -0.27 1.45 20.14
CA SER A 155 -0.77 0.08 20.19
C SER A 155 -1.92 -0.13 19.19
N PHE A 156 -1.88 -1.26 18.48
CA PHE A 156 -2.93 -1.74 17.58
C PHE A 156 -3.84 -2.82 18.22
N ALA A 157 -3.65 -3.12 19.49
CA ALA A 157 -4.32 -4.24 20.16
C ALA A 157 -5.84 -4.19 20.07
N MET A 158 -6.44 -3.00 20.21
CA MET A 158 -7.89 -2.83 20.14
C MET A 158 -8.46 -3.13 18.75
N TRP A 159 -7.72 -2.78 17.68
CA TRP A 159 -8.11 -3.08 16.30
C TRP A 159 -8.03 -4.58 16.01
N LEU A 160 -6.97 -5.26 16.46
CA LEU A 160 -6.86 -6.71 16.30
C LEU A 160 -7.93 -7.46 17.07
N LYS A 161 -8.20 -7.06 18.31
CA LYS A 161 -9.27 -7.66 19.11
C LYS A 161 -10.64 -7.54 18.45
N GLU A 162 -10.92 -6.42 17.78
CA GLU A 162 -12.16 -6.25 17.02
C GLU A 162 -12.21 -7.20 15.82
N ILE A 163 -11.09 -7.37 15.10
CA ILE A 163 -11.01 -8.27 13.94
C ILE A 163 -11.14 -9.74 14.37
N GLU A 164 -10.56 -10.14 15.48
CA GLU A 164 -10.68 -11.51 16.01
C GLU A 164 -12.14 -11.92 16.25
N ASN A 165 -12.99 -10.96 16.60
CA ASN A 165 -14.41 -11.16 16.89
C ASN A 165 -15.35 -11.04 15.65
N LEU A 166 -14.80 -10.93 14.45
CA LEU A 166 -15.57 -10.87 13.20
C LEU A 166 -16.02 -12.24 12.70
#